data_af1040c1952f155afc45ccff5c7a8ed4
#
_entry.id   af1040c1952f155afc45ccff5c7a8ed4
#
_cell.length_a   1.000
_cell.length_b   1.000
_cell.length_c   1.000
_cell.angle_alpha   90.00
_cell.angle_beta   90.00
_cell.angle_gamma   90.00
#
_symmetry.space_group_name_H-M   'P 1'
#
loop_
_entity.id
_entity.type
_entity.pdbx_description
1 polymer ?
#
loop_
_entity_poly.entity_id
_entity_poly.type
_entity_poly.pdbx_seq_one_letter_code
_entity_poly.pdbx_strand_id
1 'polypeptide(L)'
;PPTEVTKVNKWFSDLVEKVRMVVVAGPTSVYVSEEGNEGLTGTVTLATSHASIHVWEKYEPSFFQFDIYSCSCFSAEEVIEHLNQFELID
;
A
#
# COMPACT_ATOMS: atom_id res chain seq x y z
N PRO A 1 3.35 10.53 4.22
CA PRO A 1 2.77 9.51 3.35
C PRO A 1 3.46 9.46 1.99
N PRO A 2 3.41 8.33 1.31
CA PRO A 2 4.11 8.17 0.04
C PRO A 2 3.45 8.98 -1.08
N THR A 3 4.27 9.55 -1.97
CA THR A 3 3.79 10.39 -3.07
C THR A 3 4.34 9.97 -4.44
N GLU A 4 5.20 8.97 -4.50
CA GLU A 4 5.82 8.54 -5.76
C GLU A 4 5.38 7.13 -6.14
N VAL A 5 4.84 6.98 -7.36
CA VAL A 5 4.32 5.71 -7.88
C VAL A 5 5.38 4.59 -7.85
N THR A 6 6.59 4.88 -8.30
CA THR A 6 7.64 3.86 -8.35
C THR A 6 8.03 3.36 -6.97
N LYS A 7 8.06 4.26 -5.98
CA LYS A 7 8.39 3.89 -4.61
C LYS A 7 7.28 3.04 -3.97
N VAL A 8 6.03 3.38 -4.25
CA VAL A 8 4.89 2.61 -3.74
C VAL A 8 4.85 1.22 -4.36
N ASN A 9 5.10 1.12 -5.68
CA ASN A 9 5.14 -0.18 -6.34
C ASN A 9 6.25 -1.06 -5.78
N LYS A 10 7.42 -0.49 -5.53
CA LYS A 10 8.53 -1.23 -4.91
C LYS A 10 8.17 -1.66 -3.49
N TRP A 11 7.53 -0.77 -2.75
CA TRP A 11 7.08 -1.06 -1.39
C TRP A 11 6.12 -2.25 -1.36
N PHE A 12 5.17 -2.30 -2.30
CA PHE A 12 4.26 -3.45 -2.42
C PHE A 12 5.01 -4.74 -2.75
N SER A 13 5.96 -4.67 -3.69
CA SER A 13 6.75 -5.86 -4.07
C SER A 13 7.55 -6.40 -2.89
N ASP A 14 8.14 -5.50 -2.11
CA ASP A 14 8.89 -5.89 -0.91
C ASP A 14 7.97 -6.47 0.16
N LEU A 15 6.77 -5.90 0.34
CA LEU A 15 5.78 -6.41 1.29
C LEU A 15 5.35 -7.84 0.91
N VAL A 16 5.03 -8.06 -0.35
CA VAL A 16 4.58 -9.37 -0.84
C VAL A 16 5.63 -10.43 -0.59
N GLU A 17 6.89 -10.11 -0.83
CA GLU A 17 8.00 -11.01 -0.55
C GLU A 17 8.11 -11.29 0.96
N LYS A 18 7.99 -10.24 1.77
CA LYS A 18 8.10 -10.36 3.23
C LYS A 18 7.03 -11.27 3.82
N VAL A 19 5.81 -11.19 3.32
CA VAL A 19 4.69 -12.02 3.79
C VAL A 19 4.54 -13.32 3.01
N ARG A 20 5.45 -13.59 2.07
CA ARG A 20 5.54 -14.83 1.30
C ARG A 20 4.29 -15.13 0.48
N MET A 21 3.75 -14.10 -0.15
CA MET A 21 2.61 -14.23 -1.06
C MET A 21 3.07 -14.19 -2.50
N VAL A 22 2.19 -14.59 -3.42
CA VAL A 22 2.50 -14.64 -4.85
C VAL A 22 1.72 -13.56 -5.59
N VAL A 23 2.44 -12.70 -6.33
CA VAL A 23 1.82 -11.68 -7.15
C VAL A 23 1.22 -12.32 -8.41
N VAL A 24 -0.04 -12.01 -8.67
CA VAL A 24 -0.74 -12.41 -9.89
C VAL A 24 -0.84 -11.24 -10.87
N ALA A 25 -1.08 -10.03 -10.36
CA ALA A 25 -1.16 -8.83 -11.19
C ALA A 25 -0.74 -7.61 -10.38
N GLY A 26 -0.02 -6.70 -11.02
CA GLY A 26 0.51 -5.49 -10.39
C GLY A 26 1.86 -5.73 -9.73
N PRO A 27 2.27 -4.93 -8.76
CA PRO A 27 1.53 -3.78 -8.21
C PRO A 27 1.36 -2.65 -9.23
N THR A 28 0.26 -1.94 -9.12
CA THR A 28 -0.06 -0.80 -9.98
C THR A 28 -0.45 0.36 -9.10
N SER A 29 0.16 1.53 -9.33
CA SER A 29 -0.16 2.73 -8.57
C SER A 29 -0.38 3.88 -9.53
N VAL A 30 -1.36 4.73 -9.21
CA VAL A 30 -1.67 5.92 -10.01
C VAL A 30 -1.84 7.11 -9.07
N TYR A 31 -1.57 8.30 -9.59
CA TYR A 31 -1.88 9.53 -8.87
C TYR A 31 -3.30 9.95 -9.20
N VAL A 32 -4.11 10.09 -8.15
CA VAL A 32 -5.49 10.54 -8.29
C VAL A 32 -5.51 12.05 -8.13
N SER A 33 -6.09 12.77 -9.10
CA SER A 33 -6.18 14.23 -9.07
C SER A 33 -7.61 14.73 -8.87
N GLU A 34 -8.54 13.85 -8.51
CA GLU A 34 -9.90 14.23 -8.19
C GLU A 34 -9.93 15.14 -6.97
N GLU A 35 -10.65 16.25 -7.06
CA GLU A 35 -10.75 17.23 -5.99
C GLU A 35 -11.25 16.58 -4.69
N GLY A 36 -10.50 16.77 -3.61
CA GLY A 36 -10.81 16.19 -2.31
C GLY A 36 -10.16 14.83 -2.07
N ASN A 37 -9.64 14.18 -3.12
CA ASN A 37 -9.05 12.86 -3.03
C ASN A 37 -7.66 12.78 -3.66
N GLU A 38 -6.96 13.92 -3.73
CA GLU A 38 -5.64 13.96 -4.34
C GLU A 38 -4.63 13.09 -3.60
N GLY A 39 -3.91 12.26 -4.34
CA GLY A 39 -2.88 11.40 -3.78
C GLY A 39 -2.74 10.10 -4.57
N LEU A 40 -1.87 9.23 -4.09
CA LEU A 40 -1.64 7.94 -4.73
C LEU A 40 -2.71 6.92 -4.34
N THR A 41 -3.08 6.11 -5.32
CA THR A 41 -3.86 4.90 -5.09
C THR A 41 -3.08 3.75 -5.71
N GLY A 42 -2.79 2.73 -4.92
CA GLY A 42 -2.04 1.57 -5.38
C GLY A 42 -2.71 0.27 -4.99
N THR A 43 -2.58 -0.73 -5.86
CA THR A 43 -3.14 -2.06 -5.60
C THR A 43 -2.20 -3.15 -6.10
N VAL A 44 -2.30 -4.31 -5.48
CA VAL A 44 -1.65 -5.52 -5.97
C VAL A 44 -2.60 -6.69 -5.80
N THR A 45 -2.73 -7.50 -6.85
CA THR A 45 -3.54 -8.72 -6.81
C THR A 45 -2.62 -9.89 -6.54
N LEU A 46 -2.97 -10.66 -5.52
CA LEU A 46 -2.20 -11.82 -5.09
C LEU A 46 -3.00 -13.08 -5.34
N ALA A 47 -2.33 -14.23 -5.31
CA ALA A 47 -3.03 -15.50 -5.41
C ALA A 47 -3.98 -15.63 -4.20
N THR A 48 -5.28 -15.57 -4.45
CA THR A 48 -6.36 -15.64 -3.44
C THR A 48 -6.37 -14.48 -2.42
N SER A 49 -5.69 -13.36 -2.76
CA SER A 49 -5.52 -12.24 -1.83
C SER A 49 -5.37 -10.93 -2.60
N HIS A 50 -5.36 -9.82 -1.88
CA HIS A 50 -5.08 -8.51 -2.47
C HIS A 50 -4.64 -7.54 -1.39
N ALA A 51 -4.00 -6.44 -1.81
CA ALA A 51 -3.67 -5.34 -0.93
C ALA A 51 -3.84 -4.02 -1.66
N SER A 52 -4.19 -2.98 -0.94
CA SER A 52 -4.37 -1.65 -1.51
C SER A 52 -3.91 -0.56 -0.55
N ILE A 53 -3.51 0.56 -1.11
CA ILE A 53 -3.18 1.76 -0.36
C ILE A 53 -3.82 2.96 -1.04
N HIS A 54 -4.38 3.86 -0.24
CA HIS A 54 -4.94 5.13 -0.70
C HIS A 54 -4.32 6.24 0.13
N VAL A 55 -3.82 7.28 -0.53
CA VAL A 55 -3.16 8.40 0.13
C VAL A 55 -3.95 9.67 -0.14
N TRP A 56 -4.19 10.46 0.91
CA TRP A 56 -4.81 11.78 0.81
C TRP A 56 -3.75 12.80 1.22
N GLU A 57 -3.04 13.35 0.24
CA GLU A 57 -1.88 14.19 0.52
C GLU A 57 -2.20 15.67 0.76
N LYS A 58 -3.41 16.12 0.39
CA LYS A 58 -3.80 17.52 0.53
C LYS A 58 -4.45 17.86 1.86
N TYR A 59 -4.69 16.87 2.70
CA TYR A 59 -5.26 17.11 4.03
C TYR A 59 -4.17 17.49 5.03
N GLU A 60 -4.56 18.16 6.10
CA GLU A 60 -3.67 18.58 7.19
C GLU A 60 -4.10 17.92 8.51
N PRO A 61 -3.38 16.90 8.99
CA PRO A 61 -2.24 16.26 8.35
C PRO A 61 -2.65 15.36 7.20
N SER A 62 -1.74 15.12 6.27
CA SER A 62 -1.95 14.11 5.23
C SER A 62 -2.00 12.73 5.87
N PHE A 63 -2.70 11.81 5.23
CA PHE A 63 -2.85 10.46 5.79
C PHE A 63 -3.00 9.44 4.68
N PHE A 64 -2.90 8.16 5.05
CA PHE A 64 -3.17 7.07 4.12
C PHE A 64 -3.92 5.95 4.81
N GLN A 65 -4.59 5.14 3.99
CA GLN A 65 -5.30 3.94 4.43
C GLN A 65 -4.69 2.75 3.71
N PHE A 66 -4.38 1.71 4.46
CA PHE A 66 -3.87 0.46 3.90
C PHE A 66 -4.82 -0.66 4.24
N ASP A 67 -5.05 -1.56 3.26
CA ASP A 67 -5.92 -2.70 3.42
C ASP A 67 -5.26 -3.94 2.81
N ILE A 68 -5.33 -5.06 3.51
CA ILE A 68 -4.84 -6.34 3.02
C ILE A 68 -5.82 -7.45 3.40
N TYR A 69 -6.17 -8.27 2.42
CA TYR A 69 -6.99 -9.46 2.61
C TYR A 69 -6.23 -10.68 2.13
N SER A 70 -6.23 -11.74 2.93
CA SER A 70 -5.58 -12.98 2.55
C SER A 70 -6.37 -14.18 3.05
N CYS A 71 -6.45 -15.23 2.20
CA CYS A 71 -6.97 -16.54 2.61
C CYS A 71 -5.89 -17.35 3.33
N SER A 72 -4.63 -16.90 3.29
CA SER A 72 -3.51 -17.53 3.97
C SER A 72 -3.15 -16.76 5.22
N CYS A 73 -2.51 -17.41 6.17
CA CYS A 73 -2.02 -16.73 7.36
C CYS A 73 -0.84 -15.82 7.00
N PHE A 74 -0.83 -14.63 7.58
CA PHE A 74 0.31 -13.74 7.50
C PHE A 74 0.48 -13.04 8.85
N SER A 75 1.68 -12.51 9.10
CA SER A 75 1.95 -11.80 10.34
C SER A 75 1.53 -10.34 10.23
N ALA A 76 0.56 -9.93 11.05
CA ALA A 76 0.15 -8.51 11.11
C ALA A 76 1.33 -7.65 11.57
N GLU A 77 2.20 -8.15 12.43
CA GLU A 77 3.38 -7.42 12.89
C GLU A 77 4.34 -7.11 11.75
N GLU A 78 4.55 -8.07 10.84
CA GLU A 78 5.40 -7.85 9.67
C GLU A 78 4.82 -6.78 8.75
N VAL A 79 3.50 -6.76 8.58
CA VAL A 79 2.82 -5.74 7.78
C VAL A 79 2.98 -4.37 8.43
N ILE A 80 2.75 -4.26 9.72
CA ILE A 80 2.86 -3.00 10.46
C ILE A 80 4.29 -2.48 10.40
N GLU A 81 5.28 -3.34 10.57
CA GLU A 81 6.68 -2.97 10.47
C GLU A 81 7.01 -2.41 9.08
N HIS A 82 6.48 -3.04 8.05
CA HIS A 82 6.69 -2.58 6.68
C HIS A 82 6.01 -1.22 6.43
N LEU A 83 4.81 -1.01 7.01
CA LEU A 83 4.11 0.27 6.93
C LEU A 83 4.90 1.41 7.57
N ASN A 84 5.69 1.11 8.59
CA ASN A 84 6.51 2.12 9.28
C ASN A 84 7.55 2.78 8.36
N GLN A 85 7.87 2.16 7.22
CA GLN A 85 8.75 2.77 6.23
C GLN A 85 8.17 4.06 5.64
N PHE A 86 6.87 4.29 5.79
CA PHE A 86 6.20 5.51 5.33
C PHE A 86 6.20 6.63 6.37
N GLU A 87 6.99 6.51 7.42
CA GLU A 87 7.08 7.52 8.49
C GLU A 87 5.71 7.83 9.09
N LEU A 88 5.09 6.80 9.67
CA LEU A 88 3.79 6.97 10.32
C LEU A 88 3.90 7.97 11.47
N ILE A 89 2.93 8.89 11.52
CA ILE A 89 2.79 9.85 12.61
C ILE A 89 1.62 9.38 13.46
N ASP A 90 1.87 9.15 14.72
CA ASP A 90 0.85 8.72 15.67
C ASP A 90 -0.09 9.85 16.05
#